data_d8f494a9d0a9c9fcc402b167038def1d
#
_entry.id   d8f494a9d0a9c9fcc402b167038def1d
#
_cell.length_a   1.000
_cell.length_b   1.000
_cell.length_c   1.000
_cell.angle_alpha   90.00
_cell.angle_beta   90.00
_cell.angle_gamma   90.00
#
_symmetry.space_group_name_H-M   'P 1'
#
loop_
_entity.id
_entity.type
_entity.pdbx_description
1 polymer ?
#
loop_
_entity_poly.entity_id
_entity_poly.type
_entity_poly.pdbx_seq_one_letter_code
_entity_poly.pdbx_strand_id
1 'polypeptide(L)'
;MNWMYALYATYEQNRDYVGRIDKEPAHGNRKERLITPLLPLYHSMQNAHITITLNKQGELINASINNQNSQPTIIPVTEASGGRTSGACAHPLCDKLQYVAGDNADYFPPEESPAKRTKQLKTLQESYEQYEQQLSEWAAFDPGNVKLNAVLAYIRKKSLITDLINGGILYAEDSTNTLLPVWKGDKREMPDIFEILGASTQENAFIRWKVNSRDGSPPEVYEDPAMYESWRIYTESKANKEGMCYVLGKTAP
;
A
#
# COMPACT_ATOMS: atom_id res chain seq x y z
N MET A 1 15.46 15.27 32.25
CA MET A 1 15.14 14.14 31.33
C MET A 1 14.68 14.75 30.00
N ASN A 2 15.32 14.40 28.89
CA ASN A 2 14.93 14.92 27.57
C ASN A 2 13.55 14.34 27.19
N TRP A 3 12.61 15.19 26.75
CA TRP A 3 11.25 14.76 26.36
C TRP A 3 11.27 13.71 25.25
N MET A 4 12.22 13.78 24.32
CA MET A 4 12.40 12.76 23.27
C MET A 4 12.77 11.39 23.85
N TYR A 5 13.61 11.36 24.90
CA TYR A 5 13.91 10.12 25.61
C TYR A 5 12.69 9.55 26.31
N ALA A 6 11.83 10.39 26.89
CA ALA A 6 10.59 9.96 27.50
C ALA A 6 9.63 9.35 26.47
N LEU A 7 9.50 9.94 25.28
CA LEU A 7 8.72 9.37 24.18
C LEU A 7 9.28 8.02 23.72
N TYR A 8 10.57 7.95 23.52
CA TYR A 8 11.25 6.68 23.16
C TYR A 8 11.00 5.60 24.22
N ALA A 9 11.19 5.91 25.48
CA ALA A 9 10.95 4.98 26.57
C ALA A 9 9.46 4.53 26.65
N THR A 10 8.53 5.46 26.39
CA THR A 10 7.11 5.13 26.31
C THR A 10 6.82 4.17 25.14
N TYR A 11 7.40 4.41 23.97
CA TYR A 11 7.26 3.53 22.82
C TYR A 11 7.79 2.11 23.15
N GLU A 12 9.00 2.03 23.72
CA GLU A 12 9.63 0.76 24.10
C GLU A 12 8.79 -0.04 25.11
N GLN A 13 8.18 0.65 26.08
CA GLN A 13 7.31 0.01 27.08
C GLN A 13 5.97 -0.49 26.51
N ASN A 14 5.57 0.03 25.34
CA ASN A 14 4.31 -0.32 24.68
C ASN A 14 4.51 -1.11 23.38
N ARG A 15 5.67 -1.73 23.15
CA ARG A 15 5.96 -2.51 21.94
C ARG A 15 4.92 -3.59 21.64
N ASP A 16 4.33 -4.20 22.67
CA ASP A 16 3.30 -5.23 22.51
C ASP A 16 1.99 -4.70 21.88
N TYR A 17 1.81 -3.40 21.85
CA TYR A 17 0.65 -2.73 21.22
C TYR A 17 0.94 -2.20 19.82
N VAL A 18 2.18 -2.29 19.36
CA VAL A 18 2.58 -1.80 18.04
C VAL A 18 1.86 -2.59 16.94
N GLY A 19 1.25 -1.86 16.02
CA GLY A 19 0.54 -2.43 14.88
C GLY A 19 -0.86 -2.97 15.20
N ARG A 20 -1.33 -2.91 16.45
CA ARG A 20 -2.69 -3.34 16.79
C ARG A 20 -3.70 -2.27 16.39
N ILE A 21 -4.65 -2.67 15.56
CA ILE A 21 -5.78 -1.82 15.16
C ILE A 21 -6.97 -2.18 16.06
N ASP A 22 -7.17 -1.41 17.10
CA ASP A 22 -8.28 -1.60 18.02
C ASP A 22 -9.50 -0.78 17.59
N LYS A 23 -10.68 -1.27 17.94
CA LYS A 23 -11.95 -0.59 17.69
C LYS A 23 -12.59 -0.21 19.01
N GLU A 24 -12.88 1.06 19.18
CA GLU A 24 -13.72 1.52 20.27
C GLU A 24 -15.19 1.23 19.91
N PRO A 25 -15.89 0.43 20.74
CA PRO A 25 -17.28 0.06 20.44
C PRO A 25 -18.19 1.28 20.41
N ALA A 26 -19.24 1.19 19.59
CA ALA A 26 -20.28 2.20 19.56
C ALA A 26 -20.90 2.38 20.96
N HIS A 27 -20.98 3.61 21.44
CA HIS A 27 -21.59 3.94 22.71
C HIS A 27 -22.64 5.05 22.57
N GLY A 28 -23.90 4.75 22.83
CA GLY A 28 -25.02 5.67 22.64
C GLY A 28 -25.16 6.08 21.17
N ASN A 29 -25.13 7.38 20.87
CA ASN A 29 -25.21 7.91 19.51
C ASN A 29 -23.85 7.96 18.78
N ARG A 30 -22.76 7.52 19.40
CA ARG A 30 -21.44 7.49 18.76
C ARG A 30 -21.29 6.20 17.99
N LYS A 31 -20.90 6.31 16.70
CA LYS A 31 -20.52 5.17 15.86
C LYS A 31 -19.22 4.54 16.38
N GLU A 32 -19.02 3.27 16.05
CA GLU A 32 -17.74 2.57 16.23
C GLU A 32 -16.61 3.44 15.66
N ARG A 33 -15.53 3.60 16.44
CA ARG A 33 -14.36 4.40 16.06
C ARG A 33 -13.11 3.53 16.11
N LEU A 34 -12.32 3.61 15.06
CA LEU A 34 -10.98 3.03 15.06
C LEU A 34 -10.05 3.88 15.95
N ILE A 35 -9.33 3.22 16.82
CA ILE A 35 -8.26 3.83 17.60
C ILE A 35 -7.02 3.86 16.71
N THR A 36 -6.38 5.04 16.62
CA THR A 36 -5.12 5.15 15.88
C THR A 36 -4.08 4.25 16.53
N PRO A 37 -3.52 3.25 15.80
CA PRO A 37 -2.56 2.33 16.37
C PRO A 37 -1.24 3.03 16.71
N LEU A 38 -0.48 2.47 17.65
CA LEU A 38 0.93 2.76 17.78
C LEU A 38 1.65 2.14 16.56
N LEU A 39 2.17 3.00 15.67
CA LEU A 39 2.74 2.53 14.41
C LEU A 39 4.09 1.85 14.62
N PRO A 40 4.39 0.78 13.87
CA PRO A 40 5.74 0.24 13.78
C PRO A 40 6.71 1.29 13.22
N LEU A 41 8.00 1.19 13.57
CA LEU A 41 9.03 2.06 13.01
C LEU A 41 9.05 1.94 11.49
N TYR A 42 9.27 3.06 10.79
CA TYR A 42 9.26 3.15 9.31
C TYR A 42 7.94 2.76 8.65
N HIS A 43 6.84 2.94 9.37
CA HIS A 43 5.49 2.71 8.84
C HIS A 43 4.61 3.96 8.96
N SER A 44 3.61 4.00 8.14
CA SER A 44 2.53 4.99 8.14
C SER A 44 1.19 4.28 8.03
N MET A 45 0.11 5.04 8.00
CA MET A 45 -1.24 4.50 7.86
C MET A 45 -1.95 5.15 6.68
N GLN A 46 -2.58 4.34 5.85
CA GLN A 46 -3.38 4.77 4.70
C GLN A 46 -4.73 4.01 4.68
N ASN A 47 -5.74 4.60 4.05
CA ASN A 47 -6.97 3.88 3.77
C ASN A 47 -6.85 3.11 2.44
N ALA A 48 -7.07 1.81 2.48
CA ALA A 48 -7.05 0.99 1.27
C ALA A 48 -8.47 0.84 0.68
N HIS A 49 -8.56 0.97 -0.64
CA HIS A 49 -9.80 0.84 -1.40
C HIS A 49 -10.04 -0.58 -1.89
N ILE A 50 -8.96 -1.29 -2.26
CA ILE A 50 -9.02 -2.63 -2.83
C ILE A 50 -8.08 -3.56 -2.05
N THR A 51 -8.60 -4.73 -1.69
CA THR A 51 -7.81 -5.84 -1.12
C THR A 51 -7.65 -6.94 -2.17
N ILE A 52 -6.41 -7.30 -2.45
CA ILE A 52 -6.05 -8.40 -3.36
C ILE A 52 -5.58 -9.58 -2.54
N THR A 53 -6.17 -10.74 -2.79
CA THR A 53 -5.83 -11.99 -2.11
C THR A 53 -5.07 -12.90 -3.07
N LEU A 54 -3.87 -13.30 -2.69
CA LEU A 54 -2.98 -14.18 -3.43
C LEU A 54 -2.79 -15.51 -2.71
N ASN A 55 -2.42 -16.54 -3.45
CA ASN A 55 -1.82 -17.73 -2.86
C ASN A 55 -0.30 -17.52 -2.66
N LYS A 56 0.37 -18.47 -2.04
CA LYS A 56 1.82 -18.43 -1.77
C LYS A 56 2.70 -18.44 -3.03
N GLN A 57 2.16 -18.79 -4.19
CA GLN A 57 2.83 -18.75 -5.48
C GLN A 57 2.65 -17.41 -6.21
N GLY A 58 1.90 -16.45 -5.62
CA GLY A 58 1.58 -15.20 -6.27
C GLY A 58 0.53 -15.35 -7.38
N GLU A 59 -0.42 -16.25 -7.22
CA GLU A 59 -1.57 -16.35 -8.11
C GLU A 59 -2.77 -15.66 -7.46
N LEU A 60 -3.53 -14.91 -8.26
CA LEU A 60 -4.73 -14.23 -7.80
C LEU A 60 -5.80 -15.24 -7.39
N ILE A 61 -6.26 -15.15 -6.17
CA ILE A 61 -7.41 -15.91 -5.67
C ILE A 61 -8.69 -15.08 -5.77
N ASN A 62 -8.62 -13.84 -5.29
CA ASN A 62 -9.76 -12.92 -5.24
C ASN A 62 -9.30 -11.48 -5.14
N ALA A 63 -10.14 -10.55 -5.60
CA ALA A 63 -10.04 -9.14 -5.30
C ALA A 63 -11.37 -8.64 -4.72
N SER A 64 -11.32 -7.71 -3.79
CA SER A 64 -12.52 -7.16 -3.15
C SER A 64 -12.38 -5.68 -2.86
N ILE A 65 -13.48 -4.97 -2.96
CA ILE A 65 -13.59 -3.57 -2.58
C ILE A 65 -13.81 -3.48 -1.07
N ASN A 66 -13.16 -2.54 -0.43
CA ASN A 66 -13.27 -2.30 1.01
C ASN A 66 -14.41 -1.32 1.28
N ASN A 67 -15.62 -1.82 1.51
CA ASN A 67 -16.87 -1.06 1.61
C ASN A 67 -17.04 -0.19 2.88
N GLN A 68 -16.03 -0.10 3.73
CA GLN A 68 -16.10 0.75 4.92
C GLN A 68 -15.30 2.03 4.70
N ASN A 69 -15.87 3.17 5.07
CA ASN A 69 -15.27 4.50 4.95
C ASN A 69 -13.92 4.69 5.65
N SER A 70 -13.41 3.67 6.32
CA SER A 70 -12.08 3.65 6.93
C SER A 70 -11.62 2.22 7.04
N GLN A 71 -10.73 1.84 6.14
CA GLN A 71 -10.01 0.56 6.17
C GLN A 71 -8.53 0.85 6.41
N PRO A 72 -8.15 1.19 7.66
CA PRO A 72 -6.78 1.54 7.97
C PRO A 72 -5.85 0.39 7.61
N THR A 73 -4.81 0.73 6.91
CA THR A 73 -3.78 -0.19 6.46
C THR A 73 -2.44 0.35 6.90
N ILE A 74 -1.73 -0.39 7.70
CA ILE A 74 -0.36 -0.06 8.08
C ILE A 74 0.54 -0.41 6.91
N ILE A 75 1.28 0.57 6.43
CA ILE A 75 2.14 0.43 5.25
C ILE A 75 3.58 0.78 5.58
N PRO A 76 4.55 0.06 5.02
CA PRO A 76 5.95 0.47 5.08
C PRO A 76 6.15 1.76 4.28
N VAL A 77 7.04 2.62 4.75
CA VAL A 77 7.41 3.86 4.08
C VAL A 77 8.92 4.05 4.06
N THR A 78 9.42 4.67 2.99
CA THR A 78 10.76 5.25 2.97
C THR A 78 10.69 6.73 3.39
N GLU A 79 11.81 7.36 3.70
CA GLU A 79 11.87 8.80 3.97
C GLU A 79 11.25 9.61 2.82
N ALA A 80 11.59 9.24 1.57
CA ALA A 80 11.07 9.91 0.38
C ALA A 80 9.55 9.68 0.20
N SER A 81 9.07 8.44 0.38
CA SER A 81 7.64 8.13 0.16
C SER A 81 6.74 8.65 1.28
N GLY A 82 7.24 8.70 2.51
CA GLY A 82 6.50 9.22 3.67
C GLY A 82 6.20 10.71 3.57
N GLY A 83 7.07 11.48 2.93
CA GLY A 83 6.92 12.93 2.72
C GLY A 83 6.48 13.33 1.31
N ARG A 84 6.11 12.38 0.43
CA ARG A 84 5.82 12.69 -0.97
C ARG A 84 4.63 13.60 -1.13
N THR A 85 4.79 14.63 -1.96
CA THR A 85 3.72 15.52 -2.41
C THR A 85 3.43 15.37 -3.90
N SER A 86 4.45 14.93 -4.68
CA SER A 86 4.34 14.71 -6.14
C SER A 86 5.51 13.84 -6.63
N GLY A 87 5.39 13.32 -7.85
CA GLY A 87 6.45 12.56 -8.53
C GLY A 87 6.38 11.05 -8.36
N ALA A 88 7.29 10.36 -9.02
CA ALA A 88 7.43 8.92 -8.97
C ALA A 88 8.15 8.51 -7.67
N CYS A 89 7.39 8.35 -6.59
CA CYS A 89 7.92 7.90 -5.31
C CYS A 89 6.94 6.92 -4.67
N ALA A 90 7.07 5.65 -5.00
CA ALA A 90 6.18 4.60 -4.51
C ALA A 90 6.40 4.30 -3.02
N HIS A 91 5.31 4.02 -2.30
CA HIS A 91 5.42 3.31 -1.04
C HIS A 91 5.80 1.85 -1.29
N PRO A 92 6.65 1.27 -0.48
CA PRO A 92 6.91 -0.17 -0.54
C PRO A 92 5.63 -0.97 -0.24
N LEU A 93 5.44 -2.08 -0.91
CA LEU A 93 4.38 -3.07 -0.70
C LEU A 93 2.95 -2.61 -1.05
N CYS A 94 2.40 -1.60 -0.40
CA CYS A 94 1.03 -1.13 -0.61
C CYS A 94 1.03 0.31 -1.12
N ASP A 95 0.41 0.56 -2.27
CA ASP A 95 0.29 1.91 -2.82
C ASP A 95 -0.91 2.04 -3.77
N LYS A 96 -1.06 3.22 -4.36
CA LYS A 96 -2.06 3.48 -5.39
C LYS A 96 -1.79 2.68 -6.66
N LEU A 97 -2.86 2.38 -7.38
CA LEU A 97 -2.82 1.64 -8.64
C LEU A 97 -1.77 2.18 -9.62
N GLN A 98 -1.66 3.50 -9.73
CA GLN A 98 -0.67 4.17 -10.60
C GLN A 98 0.80 3.81 -10.32
N TYR A 99 1.13 3.30 -9.13
CA TYR A 99 2.47 2.86 -8.77
C TYR A 99 2.64 1.36 -8.86
N VAL A 100 1.58 0.61 -8.53
CA VAL A 100 1.62 -0.84 -8.35
C VAL A 100 1.36 -1.60 -9.65
N ALA A 101 0.55 -1.02 -10.56
CA ALA A 101 0.13 -1.69 -11.77
C ALA A 101 1.16 -1.55 -12.90
N GLY A 102 1.69 -2.68 -13.38
CA GLY A 102 2.63 -2.71 -14.50
C GLY A 102 1.98 -2.59 -15.88
N ASP A 103 0.65 -2.73 -15.94
CA ASP A 103 -0.20 -2.57 -17.12
C ASP A 103 -0.94 -1.22 -17.18
N ASN A 104 -0.54 -0.25 -16.35
CA ASN A 104 -1.17 1.05 -16.22
C ASN A 104 -1.18 1.89 -17.52
N ALA A 105 -0.14 1.76 -18.37
CA ALA A 105 -0.03 2.49 -19.60
C ALA A 105 -1.11 2.14 -20.63
N ASP A 106 -1.67 0.92 -20.56
CA ASP A 106 -2.70 0.42 -21.46
C ASP A 106 -4.10 0.87 -21.07
N TYR A 107 -4.29 1.21 -19.81
CA TYR A 107 -5.61 1.48 -19.22
C TYR A 107 -5.81 2.90 -18.73
N PHE A 108 -4.75 3.67 -18.50
CA PHE A 108 -4.93 5.05 -18.04
C PHE A 108 -5.28 5.98 -19.19
N PRO A 109 -6.31 6.84 -19.01
CA PRO A 109 -6.71 7.79 -20.04
C PRO A 109 -5.51 8.60 -20.54
N PRO A 110 -5.34 8.73 -21.86
CA PRO A 110 -4.22 9.47 -22.42
C PRO A 110 -4.38 10.97 -22.19
N GLU A 111 -3.26 11.63 -21.90
CA GLU A 111 -3.19 13.09 -21.89
C GLU A 111 -3.47 13.66 -23.29
N GLU A 112 -4.13 14.82 -23.34
CA GLU A 112 -4.62 15.45 -24.58
C GLU A 112 -3.53 15.77 -25.61
N SER A 113 -2.32 16.11 -25.16
CA SER A 113 -1.23 16.45 -26.07
C SER A 113 -0.15 15.36 -26.14
N PRO A 114 0.47 15.12 -27.31
CA PRO A 114 1.53 14.12 -27.47
C PRO A 114 2.69 14.28 -26.48
N ALA A 115 3.10 15.51 -26.19
CA ALA A 115 4.19 15.79 -25.25
C ALA A 115 3.80 15.43 -23.82
N LYS A 116 2.57 15.76 -23.39
CA LYS A 116 2.06 15.39 -22.07
C LYS A 116 1.88 13.87 -21.98
N ARG A 117 1.36 13.22 -23.03
CA ARG A 117 1.24 11.76 -23.09
C ARG A 117 2.59 11.07 -22.95
N THR A 118 3.63 11.55 -23.65
CA THR A 118 4.99 10.99 -23.51
C THR A 118 5.50 11.13 -22.06
N LYS A 119 5.28 12.28 -21.44
CA LYS A 119 5.64 12.50 -20.04
C LYS A 119 4.85 11.59 -19.10
N GLN A 120 3.54 11.44 -19.32
CA GLN A 120 2.68 10.54 -18.54
C GLN A 120 3.20 9.11 -18.59
N LEU A 121 3.43 8.56 -19.79
CA LEU A 121 3.93 7.19 -19.96
C LEU A 121 5.27 6.98 -19.25
N LYS A 122 6.20 7.93 -19.39
CA LYS A 122 7.48 7.89 -18.70
C LYS A 122 7.30 7.88 -17.19
N THR A 123 6.45 8.73 -16.63
CA THR A 123 6.18 8.78 -15.18
C THR A 123 5.55 7.50 -14.68
N LEU A 124 4.61 6.91 -15.43
CA LEU A 124 3.96 5.64 -15.06
C LEU A 124 4.98 4.49 -15.04
N GLN A 125 5.81 4.41 -16.08
CA GLN A 125 6.86 3.40 -16.15
C GLN A 125 7.86 3.56 -15.00
N GLU A 126 8.40 4.75 -14.77
CA GLU A 126 9.33 5.03 -13.68
C GLU A 126 8.73 4.72 -12.31
N SER A 127 7.44 5.01 -12.10
CA SER A 127 6.73 4.71 -10.86
C SER A 127 6.63 3.21 -10.60
N TYR A 128 6.25 2.45 -11.61
CA TYR A 128 6.18 0.99 -11.49
C TYR A 128 7.55 0.35 -11.31
N GLU A 129 8.55 0.77 -12.09
CA GLU A 129 9.93 0.25 -11.98
C GLU A 129 10.52 0.51 -10.59
N GLN A 130 10.30 1.70 -10.03
CA GLN A 130 10.72 2.01 -8.67
C GLN A 130 10.02 1.15 -7.64
N TYR A 131 8.70 0.95 -7.77
CA TYR A 131 7.94 0.08 -6.88
C TYR A 131 8.43 -1.37 -6.94
N GLU A 132 8.58 -1.94 -8.13
CA GLU A 132 9.06 -3.30 -8.35
C GLU A 132 10.49 -3.48 -7.84
N GLN A 133 11.36 -2.51 -8.09
CA GLN A 133 12.74 -2.54 -7.61
C GLN A 133 12.81 -2.56 -6.08
N GLN A 134 12.08 -1.69 -5.39
CA GLN A 134 12.04 -1.66 -3.93
C GLN A 134 11.56 -2.99 -3.35
N LEU A 135 10.51 -3.55 -3.93
CA LEU A 135 9.96 -4.83 -3.51
C LEU A 135 10.94 -5.98 -3.76
N SER A 136 11.65 -5.97 -4.90
CA SER A 136 12.67 -6.94 -5.26
C SER A 136 13.87 -6.90 -4.32
N GLU A 137 14.36 -5.71 -4.00
CA GLU A 137 15.49 -5.55 -3.09
C GLU A 137 15.14 -6.03 -1.67
N TRP A 138 13.92 -5.73 -1.21
CA TRP A 138 13.45 -6.22 0.08
C TRP A 138 13.27 -7.75 0.07
N ALA A 139 12.69 -8.33 -0.97
CA ALA A 139 12.55 -9.77 -1.11
C ALA A 139 13.92 -10.49 -1.19
N ALA A 140 14.91 -9.88 -1.82
CA ALA A 140 16.26 -10.41 -1.86
C ALA A 140 16.96 -10.37 -0.47
N PHE A 141 16.64 -9.39 0.35
CA PHE A 141 17.12 -9.29 1.73
C PHE A 141 16.48 -10.33 2.65
N ASP A 142 15.19 -10.61 2.47
CA ASP A 142 14.41 -11.59 3.26
C ASP A 142 13.82 -12.69 2.36
N PRO A 143 14.68 -13.58 1.79
CA PRO A 143 14.26 -14.55 0.78
C PRO A 143 13.32 -15.63 1.33
N GLY A 144 13.26 -15.82 2.64
CA GLY A 144 12.33 -16.73 3.31
C GLY A 144 10.91 -16.20 3.45
N ASN A 145 10.68 -14.93 3.16
CA ASN A 145 9.37 -14.30 3.33
C ASN A 145 8.40 -14.66 2.20
N VAL A 146 7.56 -15.65 2.48
CA VAL A 146 6.60 -16.19 1.51
C VAL A 146 5.62 -15.13 1.01
N LYS A 147 5.17 -14.22 1.89
CA LYS A 147 4.19 -13.18 1.54
C LYS A 147 4.79 -12.16 0.59
N LEU A 148 5.99 -11.69 0.91
CA LEU A 148 6.71 -10.73 0.09
C LEU A 148 7.01 -11.28 -1.29
N ASN A 149 7.49 -12.54 -1.35
CA ASN A 149 7.76 -13.24 -2.59
C ASN A 149 6.50 -13.47 -3.43
N ALA A 150 5.36 -13.77 -2.80
CA ALA A 150 4.08 -13.94 -3.50
C ALA A 150 3.60 -12.63 -4.14
N VAL A 151 3.69 -11.50 -3.41
CA VAL A 151 3.34 -10.18 -3.97
C VAL A 151 4.26 -9.83 -5.13
N LEU A 152 5.58 -10.00 -4.98
CA LEU A 152 6.54 -9.74 -6.04
C LEU A 152 6.29 -10.59 -7.29
N ALA A 153 6.01 -11.90 -7.11
CA ALA A 153 5.70 -12.80 -8.22
C ALA A 153 4.44 -12.37 -8.98
N TYR A 154 3.42 -11.88 -8.26
CA TYR A 154 2.21 -11.37 -8.88
C TYR A 154 2.45 -10.06 -9.64
N ILE A 155 3.10 -9.08 -9.02
CA ILE A 155 3.38 -7.78 -9.63
C ILE A 155 4.17 -7.92 -10.94
N ARG A 156 5.10 -8.85 -11.02
CA ARG A 156 5.89 -9.14 -12.23
C ARG A 156 5.09 -9.66 -13.41
N LYS A 157 3.86 -10.14 -13.20
CA LYS A 157 2.94 -10.51 -14.29
C LYS A 157 2.43 -9.32 -15.08
N LYS A 158 2.45 -8.12 -14.49
CA LYS A 158 1.97 -6.86 -15.10
C LYS A 158 0.54 -6.98 -15.63
N SER A 159 -0.36 -7.60 -14.87
CA SER A 159 -1.75 -7.85 -15.25
C SER A 159 -2.77 -7.33 -14.22
N LEU A 160 -2.34 -6.45 -13.31
CA LEU A 160 -3.16 -6.07 -12.17
C LEU A 160 -4.47 -5.40 -12.58
N ILE A 161 -4.44 -4.42 -13.48
CA ILE A 161 -5.65 -3.72 -13.93
C ILE A 161 -6.53 -4.66 -14.76
N THR A 162 -5.91 -5.45 -15.64
CA THR A 162 -6.59 -6.49 -16.42
C THR A 162 -7.35 -7.44 -15.52
N ASP A 163 -6.71 -7.96 -14.48
CA ASP A 163 -7.32 -8.88 -13.53
C ASP A 163 -8.46 -8.24 -12.74
N LEU A 164 -8.31 -6.96 -12.35
CA LEU A 164 -9.34 -6.22 -11.62
C LEU A 164 -10.56 -5.87 -12.50
N ILE A 165 -10.36 -5.58 -13.78
CA ILE A 165 -11.45 -5.39 -14.73
C ILE A 165 -12.19 -6.72 -14.96
N ASN A 166 -11.48 -7.80 -15.21
CA ASN A 166 -12.06 -9.14 -15.39
C ASN A 166 -12.81 -9.61 -14.13
N GLY A 167 -12.36 -9.20 -12.94
CA GLY A 167 -13.02 -9.47 -11.66
C GLY A 167 -14.19 -8.54 -11.33
N GLY A 168 -14.52 -7.56 -12.19
CA GLY A 168 -15.61 -6.60 -11.94
C GLY A 168 -15.33 -5.62 -10.80
N ILE A 169 -14.05 -5.37 -10.49
CA ILE A 169 -13.60 -4.43 -9.45
C ILE A 169 -13.35 -3.05 -10.05
N LEU A 170 -12.72 -3.00 -11.22
CA LEU A 170 -12.49 -1.78 -11.99
C LEU A 170 -13.30 -1.80 -13.29
N TYR A 171 -13.54 -0.64 -13.84
CA TYR A 171 -14.38 -0.46 -15.02
C TYR A 171 -13.66 0.37 -16.08
N ALA A 172 -13.64 -0.16 -17.30
CA ALA A 172 -13.08 0.49 -18.47
C ALA A 172 -14.18 0.94 -19.43
N GLU A 173 -13.90 1.90 -20.27
CA GLU A 173 -14.77 2.36 -21.35
C GLU A 173 -14.60 1.44 -22.56
N ASP A 174 -15.73 0.88 -23.05
CA ASP A 174 -15.73 -0.11 -24.17
C ASP A 174 -15.04 0.38 -25.43
N SER A 175 -15.12 1.69 -25.71
CA SER A 175 -14.58 2.29 -26.94
C SER A 175 -13.08 2.50 -26.92
N THR A 176 -12.49 2.75 -25.75
CA THR A 176 -11.08 3.13 -25.58
C THR A 176 -10.28 2.12 -24.78
N ASN A 177 -10.96 1.20 -24.09
CA ASN A 177 -10.37 0.29 -23.11
C ASN A 177 -9.61 0.99 -21.97
N THR A 178 -9.91 2.27 -21.74
CA THR A 178 -9.30 3.04 -20.63
C THR A 178 -10.22 3.07 -19.41
N LEU A 179 -9.66 3.16 -18.22
CA LEU A 179 -10.42 3.23 -16.98
C LEU A 179 -11.40 4.41 -17.02
N LEU A 180 -12.65 4.14 -16.65
CA LEU A 180 -13.68 5.17 -16.55
C LEU A 180 -13.29 6.18 -15.46
N PRO A 181 -13.18 7.48 -15.78
CA PRO A 181 -12.83 8.49 -14.79
C PRO A 181 -13.93 8.75 -13.78
N VAL A 182 -15.19 8.61 -14.20
CA VAL A 182 -16.39 8.80 -13.37
C VAL A 182 -17.51 7.89 -13.85
N TRP A 183 -18.41 7.50 -12.95
CA TRP A 183 -19.63 6.78 -13.32
C TRP A 183 -20.62 7.73 -14.01
N LYS A 184 -21.12 7.34 -15.19
CA LYS A 184 -22.08 8.11 -16.00
C LYS A 184 -23.46 7.47 -16.07
N GLY A 185 -23.65 6.28 -15.47
CA GLY A 185 -24.91 5.54 -15.46
C GLY A 185 -25.86 5.97 -14.34
N ASP A 186 -26.93 5.20 -14.15
CA ASP A 186 -27.87 5.41 -13.03
C ASP A 186 -27.11 5.28 -11.70
N LYS A 187 -27.36 6.20 -10.77
CA LYS A 187 -26.72 6.20 -9.46
C LYS A 187 -27.02 4.92 -8.64
N ARG A 188 -28.18 4.29 -8.90
CA ARG A 188 -28.57 3.03 -8.23
C ARG A 188 -27.78 1.82 -8.69
N GLU A 189 -27.18 1.92 -9.87
CA GLU A 189 -26.35 0.87 -10.49
C GLU A 189 -24.84 1.21 -10.39
N MET A 190 -24.51 2.29 -9.67
CA MET A 190 -23.13 2.74 -9.53
C MET A 190 -22.31 1.69 -8.78
N PRO A 191 -21.22 1.18 -9.39
CA PRO A 191 -20.35 0.23 -8.72
C PRO A 191 -19.67 0.83 -7.49
N ASP A 192 -19.49 0.00 -6.48
CA ASP A 192 -18.93 0.39 -5.15
C ASP A 192 -17.60 1.16 -5.24
N ILE A 193 -16.77 0.86 -6.25
CA ILE A 193 -15.47 1.53 -6.41
C ILE A 193 -15.64 3.05 -6.61
N PHE A 194 -16.65 3.49 -7.37
CA PHE A 194 -16.90 4.91 -7.60
C PHE A 194 -17.48 5.60 -6.36
N GLU A 195 -18.29 4.87 -5.57
CA GLU A 195 -18.79 5.39 -4.31
C GLU A 195 -17.66 5.64 -3.31
N ILE A 196 -16.73 4.69 -3.17
CA ILE A 196 -15.62 4.75 -2.21
C ILE A 196 -14.57 5.77 -2.62
N LEU A 197 -14.26 5.87 -3.91
CA LEU A 197 -13.31 6.85 -4.42
C LEU A 197 -13.87 8.27 -4.42
N GLY A 198 -15.19 8.44 -4.47
CA GLY A 198 -15.86 9.75 -4.48
C GLY A 198 -15.41 10.61 -5.65
N ALA A 199 -14.71 11.69 -5.39
CA ALA A 199 -14.17 12.59 -6.43
C ALA A 199 -12.85 12.13 -7.05
N SER A 200 -12.25 11.05 -6.53
CA SER A 200 -10.99 10.51 -7.06
C SER A 200 -11.25 9.55 -8.22
N THR A 201 -10.30 9.43 -9.13
CA THR A 201 -10.33 8.48 -10.24
C THR A 201 -9.82 7.11 -9.84
N GLN A 202 -10.13 6.08 -10.63
CA GLN A 202 -9.75 4.69 -10.33
C GLN A 202 -8.22 4.48 -10.24
N GLU A 203 -7.41 5.28 -10.95
CA GLU A 203 -5.94 5.25 -10.86
C GLU A 203 -5.43 5.55 -9.45
N ASN A 204 -6.22 6.25 -8.65
CA ASN A 204 -5.91 6.58 -7.27
C ASN A 204 -6.38 5.54 -6.25
N ALA A 205 -7.01 4.44 -6.70
CA ALA A 205 -7.40 3.35 -5.81
C ALA A 205 -6.16 2.79 -5.10
N PHE A 206 -6.20 2.76 -3.77
CA PHE A 206 -5.10 2.25 -2.95
C PHE A 206 -5.25 0.75 -2.75
N ILE A 207 -4.18 0.00 -3.04
CA ILE A 207 -4.12 -1.46 -3.04
C ILE A 207 -3.45 -1.96 -1.77
N ARG A 208 -4.01 -3.01 -1.16
CA ARG A 208 -3.38 -3.80 -0.10
C ARG A 208 -3.48 -5.29 -0.40
N TRP A 209 -2.66 -6.08 0.28
CA TRP A 209 -2.45 -7.48 -0.02
C TRP A 209 -2.86 -8.39 1.12
N LYS A 210 -3.44 -9.54 0.76
CA LYS A 210 -3.55 -10.73 1.57
C LYS A 210 -2.85 -11.88 0.87
N VAL A 211 -2.15 -12.72 1.62
CA VAL A 211 -1.48 -13.90 1.10
C VAL A 211 -1.86 -15.12 1.92
N ASN A 212 -2.54 -16.08 1.30
CA ASN A 212 -2.88 -17.35 1.92
C ASN A 212 -1.67 -18.29 1.89
N SER A 213 -0.79 -18.17 2.87
CA SER A 213 0.43 -18.98 3.00
C SER A 213 0.17 -20.39 3.53
N ARG A 214 -0.94 -20.59 4.26
CA ARG A 214 -1.31 -21.85 4.95
C ARG A 214 -0.30 -22.31 6.01
N ASP A 215 0.50 -21.41 6.54
CA ASP A 215 1.50 -21.64 7.59
C ASP A 215 1.01 -21.22 8.98
N GLY A 216 -0.24 -20.79 9.10
CA GLY A 216 -0.85 -20.29 10.34
C GLY A 216 -0.57 -18.82 10.64
N SER A 217 0.22 -18.11 9.80
CA SER A 217 0.38 -16.67 9.92
C SER A 217 -0.87 -15.92 9.41
N PRO A 218 -1.14 -14.70 9.92
CA PRO A 218 -2.25 -13.88 9.43
C PRO A 218 -2.16 -13.70 7.91
N PRO A 219 -3.22 -13.90 7.13
CA PRO A 219 -3.16 -13.65 5.68
C PRO A 219 -2.98 -12.17 5.34
N GLU A 220 -3.40 -11.27 6.22
CA GLU A 220 -3.28 -9.84 6.08
C GLU A 220 -1.82 -9.40 6.18
N VAL A 221 -1.21 -9.06 5.04
CA VAL A 221 0.21 -8.65 4.99
C VAL A 221 0.44 -7.36 5.77
N TYR A 222 -0.57 -6.50 5.82
CA TYR A 222 -0.57 -5.20 6.48
C TYR A 222 -0.90 -5.24 7.98
N GLU A 223 -1.14 -6.42 8.56
CA GLU A 223 -1.36 -6.65 10.00
C GLU A 223 -0.39 -7.69 10.56
N ASP A 224 0.59 -8.11 9.78
CA ASP A 224 1.55 -9.14 10.17
C ASP A 224 2.77 -8.52 10.85
N PRO A 225 3.00 -8.76 12.14
CA PRO A 225 4.17 -8.25 12.85
C PRO A 225 5.50 -8.71 12.24
N ALA A 226 5.54 -9.89 11.62
CA ALA A 226 6.75 -10.38 10.94
C ALA A 226 7.09 -9.52 9.72
N MET A 227 6.09 -9.00 9.01
CA MET A 227 6.31 -8.06 7.91
C MET A 227 6.83 -6.71 8.40
N TYR A 228 6.32 -6.22 9.53
CA TYR A 228 6.82 -4.97 10.13
C TYR A 228 8.28 -5.07 10.53
N GLU A 229 8.64 -6.19 11.15
CA GLU A 229 10.01 -6.43 11.60
C GLU A 229 10.97 -6.64 10.42
N SER A 230 10.55 -7.38 9.41
CA SER A 230 11.31 -7.57 8.16
C SER A 230 11.63 -6.22 7.50
N TRP A 231 10.63 -5.34 7.37
CA TRP A 231 10.84 -4.00 6.81
C TRP A 231 11.76 -3.14 7.66
N ARG A 232 11.58 -3.17 8.98
CA ARG A 232 12.45 -2.44 9.93
C ARG A 232 13.90 -2.83 9.76
N ILE A 233 14.20 -4.13 9.82
CA ILE A 233 15.58 -4.65 9.71
C ILE A 233 16.19 -4.29 8.34
N TYR A 234 15.42 -4.47 7.27
CA TYR A 234 15.84 -4.10 5.92
C TYR A 234 16.18 -2.61 5.82
N THR A 235 15.35 -1.74 6.34
CA THR A 235 15.55 -0.29 6.30
C THR A 235 16.79 0.10 7.11
N GLU A 236 16.95 -0.44 8.31
CA GLU A 236 18.13 -0.21 9.15
C GLU A 236 19.43 -0.71 8.52
N SER A 237 19.36 -1.82 7.77
CA SER A 237 20.54 -2.35 7.05
C SER A 237 21.06 -1.41 5.95
N LYS A 238 20.21 -0.51 5.46
CA LYS A 238 20.57 0.51 4.45
C LYS A 238 21.11 1.81 5.05
N ALA A 239 21.09 1.96 6.37
CA ALA A 239 21.63 3.14 7.04
C ALA A 239 23.17 3.15 6.89
N ASN A 240 23.67 4.03 6.02
CA ASN A 240 25.09 4.11 5.67
C ASN A 240 25.86 5.18 6.44
N LYS A 241 25.18 5.94 7.32
CA LYS A 241 25.80 7.06 8.04
C LYS A 241 25.56 6.89 9.54
N GLU A 242 26.65 6.83 10.28
CA GLU A 242 26.60 6.95 11.73
C GLU A 242 26.57 8.44 12.13
N GLY A 243 25.73 8.75 13.10
CA GLY A 243 25.62 10.08 13.68
C GLY A 243 25.36 10.05 15.17
N MET A 244 25.50 11.19 15.82
CA MET A 244 25.14 11.28 17.23
C MET A 244 23.62 11.31 17.36
N CYS A 245 23.04 10.29 17.98
CA CYS A 245 21.64 10.29 18.35
C CYS A 245 21.41 11.26 19.51
N TYR A 246 20.73 12.37 19.25
CA TYR A 246 20.41 13.38 20.27
C TYR A 246 19.45 12.89 21.36
N VAL A 247 18.77 11.77 21.12
CA VAL A 247 17.88 11.14 22.10
C VAL A 247 18.68 10.31 23.10
N LEU A 248 19.57 9.49 22.62
CA LEU A 248 20.34 8.51 23.43
C LEU A 248 21.72 9.02 23.83
N GLY A 249 22.24 10.08 23.21
CA GLY A 249 23.60 10.60 23.42
C GLY A 249 24.69 9.62 22.99
N LYS A 250 24.38 8.72 22.05
CA LYS A 250 25.27 7.69 21.52
C LYS A 250 25.32 7.79 20.00
N THR A 251 26.42 7.30 19.41
CA THR A 251 26.51 7.10 17.97
C THR A 251 25.49 6.01 17.56
N ALA A 252 24.70 6.31 16.56
CA ALA A 252 23.68 5.43 15.97
C ALA A 252 23.65 5.63 14.44
N PRO A 253 23.17 4.63 13.68
CA PRO A 253 22.94 4.76 12.25
C PRO A 253 21.96 5.87 11.91
#